data_a61efad73e2cc54f7c5c6c6c5dac0f17
#
_entry.id   a61efad73e2cc54f7c5c6c6c5dac0f17
#
_cell.length_a   1.000
_cell.length_b   1.000
_cell.length_c   1.000
_cell.angle_alpha   90.00
_cell.angle_beta   90.00
_cell.angle_gamma   90.00
#
_symmetry.space_group_name_H-M   'P 1'
#
loop_
_entity.id
_entity.type
_entity.pdbx_description
1 polymer ?
#
loop_
_entity_poly.entity_id
_entity_poly.type
_entity_poly.pdbx_seq_one_letter_code
_entity_poly.pdbx_strand_id
1 'polypeptide(L)'
;MTEQLAFQETQYLGFNRFGLVRRMVIMLFCFLFYFASEDTKGETADLFFYLGLGILVMSGGAMMFAHLKAEVKGKKLILKGPITHRKVELDLNGIESVEVKPYSRFIMNRPMFNLHKKNARRFYTHGAMCIELTSAD
;
A
#
# COMPACT_ATOMS: atom_id res chain seq x y z
N MET A 1 17.51 -10.80 27.22
CA MET A 1 16.05 -10.95 27.36
C MET A 1 15.43 -10.79 25.98
N THR A 2 14.89 -11.85 25.45
CA THR A 2 14.13 -11.82 24.18
C THR A 2 12.82 -11.09 24.44
N GLU A 3 12.71 -9.84 23.99
CA GLU A 3 11.43 -9.13 24.00
C GLU A 3 10.41 -9.96 23.22
N GLN A 4 9.42 -10.48 23.94
CA GLN A 4 8.38 -11.29 23.32
C GLN A 4 7.59 -10.45 22.34
N LEU A 5 7.50 -10.94 21.10
CA LEU A 5 6.65 -10.37 20.05
C LEU A 5 5.18 -10.57 20.46
N ALA A 6 4.51 -9.49 20.89
CA ALA A 6 3.14 -9.58 21.35
C ALA A 6 2.14 -9.58 20.19
N PHE A 7 2.47 -8.87 19.09
CA PHE A 7 1.60 -8.73 17.92
C PHE A 7 2.43 -8.43 16.68
N GLN A 8 2.05 -9.01 15.56
CA GLN A 8 2.65 -8.73 14.26
C GLN A 8 1.57 -8.80 13.19
N GLU A 9 1.45 -7.77 12.40
CA GLU A 9 0.55 -7.71 11.24
C GLU A 9 1.27 -7.13 10.02
N THR A 10 1.01 -7.70 8.86
CA THR A 10 1.51 -7.17 7.59
C THR A 10 0.31 -6.85 6.71
N GLN A 11 0.17 -5.59 6.33
CA GLN A 11 -0.90 -5.10 5.46
C GLN A 11 -0.34 -4.77 4.09
N TYR A 12 -0.89 -5.39 3.07
CA TYR A 12 -0.55 -5.12 1.68
C TYR A 12 -1.42 -4.00 1.13
N LEU A 13 -0.85 -2.81 0.99
CA LEU A 13 -1.55 -1.60 0.57
C LEU A 13 -1.99 -1.63 -0.91
N GLY A 14 -1.35 -2.47 -1.72
CA GLY A 14 -1.70 -2.68 -3.13
C GLY A 14 -2.95 -3.53 -3.36
N PHE A 15 -3.44 -4.23 -2.34
CA PHE A 15 -4.54 -5.20 -2.44
C PHE A 15 -5.92 -4.55 -2.26
N ASN A 16 -6.24 -3.56 -3.10
CA ASN A 16 -7.61 -3.06 -3.19
C ASN A 16 -8.36 -3.89 -4.25
N ARG A 17 -9.36 -4.68 -3.84
CA ARG A 17 -10.15 -5.55 -4.73
C ARG A 17 -10.66 -4.82 -5.97
N PHE A 18 -11.27 -3.64 -5.79
CA PHE A 18 -11.78 -2.85 -6.92
C PHE A 18 -10.68 -2.33 -7.83
N GLY A 19 -9.57 -1.88 -7.27
CA GLY A 19 -8.41 -1.44 -8.04
C GLY A 19 -7.74 -2.57 -8.80
N LEU A 20 -7.71 -3.77 -8.23
CA LEU A 20 -7.19 -4.98 -8.87
C LEU A 20 -8.08 -5.38 -10.06
N VAL A 21 -9.39 -5.55 -9.83
CA VAL A 21 -10.34 -5.94 -10.87
C VAL A 21 -10.29 -4.94 -12.04
N ARG A 22 -10.31 -3.64 -11.76
CA ARG A 22 -10.20 -2.63 -12.81
C ARG A 22 -8.93 -2.77 -13.65
N ARG A 23 -7.77 -3.00 -13.03
CA ARG A 23 -6.50 -3.19 -13.75
C ARG A 23 -6.50 -4.48 -14.56
N MET A 24 -7.04 -5.56 -14.00
CA MET A 24 -7.17 -6.83 -14.72
C MET A 24 -8.08 -6.70 -15.95
N VAL A 25 -9.19 -5.98 -15.84
CA VAL A 25 -10.10 -5.72 -16.96
C VAL A 25 -9.39 -4.92 -18.06
N ILE A 26 -8.70 -3.82 -17.69
CA ILE A 26 -7.97 -2.99 -18.68
C ILE A 26 -6.87 -3.82 -19.38
N MET A 27 -6.13 -4.60 -18.61
CA MET A 27 -5.08 -5.48 -19.14
C MET A 27 -5.67 -6.51 -20.12
N LEU A 28 -6.79 -7.13 -19.73
CA LEU A 28 -7.50 -8.08 -20.60
C LEU A 28 -7.92 -7.43 -21.92
N PHE A 29 -8.50 -6.23 -21.87
CA PHE A 29 -8.86 -5.47 -23.07
C PHE A 29 -7.65 -5.18 -23.96
N CYS A 30 -6.51 -4.80 -23.37
CA CYS A 30 -5.29 -4.56 -24.14
C CYS A 30 -4.83 -5.80 -24.90
N PHE A 31 -4.83 -6.96 -24.24
CA PHE A 31 -4.45 -8.22 -24.88
C PHE A 31 -5.49 -8.70 -25.91
N LEU A 32 -6.76 -8.60 -25.60
CA LEU A 32 -7.84 -8.94 -26.58
C LEU A 32 -7.74 -8.08 -27.84
N PHE A 33 -7.48 -6.78 -27.67
CA PHE A 33 -7.31 -5.87 -28.81
C PHE A 33 -6.08 -6.24 -29.62
N TYR A 34 -4.95 -6.56 -28.99
CA TYR A 34 -3.75 -7.04 -29.66
C TYR A 34 -4.01 -8.30 -30.49
N PHE A 35 -4.65 -9.32 -29.90
CA PHE A 35 -4.94 -10.58 -30.59
C PHE A 35 -6.02 -10.45 -31.66
N ALA A 36 -7.03 -9.59 -31.45
CA ALA A 36 -8.09 -9.35 -32.43
C ALA A 36 -7.60 -8.55 -33.67
N SER A 37 -6.47 -7.84 -33.50
CA SER A 37 -5.89 -7.02 -34.57
C SER A 37 -4.87 -7.78 -35.43
N GLU A 38 -4.99 -9.12 -35.54
CA GLU A 38 -4.03 -9.94 -36.31
C GLU A 38 -3.89 -9.54 -37.78
N ASP A 39 -4.96 -9.04 -38.37
CA ASP A 39 -4.97 -8.58 -39.80
C ASP A 39 -4.37 -7.17 -39.96
N THR A 40 -4.29 -6.38 -38.90
CA THR A 40 -3.76 -5.01 -38.90
C THR A 40 -2.54 -4.91 -37.99
N LYS A 41 -1.55 -5.77 -38.19
CA LYS A 41 -0.28 -5.67 -37.47
C LYS A 41 0.40 -4.35 -37.79
N GLY A 42 0.16 -3.36 -36.95
CA GLY A 42 0.76 -2.04 -37.05
C GLY A 42 1.26 -1.60 -35.66
N GLU A 43 2.01 -0.53 -35.62
CA GLU A 43 2.58 0.07 -34.40
C GLU A 43 1.54 0.23 -33.26
N THR A 44 0.25 0.41 -33.62
CA THR A 44 -0.85 0.54 -32.66
C THR A 44 -1.14 -0.75 -31.90
N ALA A 45 -1.10 -1.91 -32.58
CA ALA A 45 -1.33 -3.20 -31.92
C ALA A 45 -0.20 -3.51 -30.93
N ASP A 46 1.04 -3.28 -31.32
CA ASP A 46 2.20 -3.47 -30.46
C ASP A 46 2.14 -2.56 -29.24
N LEU A 47 1.66 -1.32 -29.40
CA LEU A 47 1.46 -0.39 -28.30
C LEU A 47 0.51 -0.98 -27.24
N PHE A 48 -0.61 -1.59 -27.63
CA PHE A 48 -1.54 -2.23 -26.71
C PHE A 48 -0.93 -3.42 -25.97
N PHE A 49 -0.08 -4.20 -26.66
CA PHE A 49 0.64 -5.28 -26.02
C PHE A 49 1.58 -4.77 -24.93
N TYR A 50 2.40 -3.77 -25.23
CA TYR A 50 3.33 -3.18 -24.26
C TYR A 50 2.60 -2.46 -23.12
N LEU A 51 1.45 -1.84 -23.40
CA LEU A 51 0.60 -1.23 -22.37
C LEU A 51 0.07 -2.29 -21.40
N GLY A 52 -0.46 -3.39 -21.92
CA GLY A 52 -0.96 -4.51 -21.13
C GLY A 52 0.16 -5.14 -20.27
N LEU A 53 1.33 -5.34 -20.83
CA LEU A 53 2.52 -5.84 -20.14
C LEU A 53 2.97 -4.86 -19.05
N GLY A 54 2.99 -3.57 -19.33
CA GLY A 54 3.33 -2.52 -18.37
C GLY A 54 2.39 -2.52 -17.18
N ILE A 55 1.07 -2.62 -17.42
CA ILE A 55 0.06 -2.71 -16.35
C ILE A 55 0.28 -3.96 -15.50
N LEU A 56 0.60 -5.10 -16.11
CA LEU A 56 0.88 -6.34 -15.42
C LEU A 56 2.08 -6.21 -14.48
N VAL A 57 3.20 -5.73 -15.01
CA VAL A 57 4.46 -5.57 -14.25
C VAL A 57 4.29 -4.55 -13.12
N MET A 58 3.68 -3.40 -13.40
CA MET A 58 3.45 -2.35 -12.39
C MET A 58 2.47 -2.82 -11.30
N SER A 59 1.43 -3.55 -11.68
CA SER A 59 0.47 -4.07 -10.71
C SER A 59 1.08 -5.15 -9.83
N GLY A 60 1.83 -6.09 -10.41
CA GLY A 60 2.53 -7.14 -9.66
C GLY A 60 3.60 -6.54 -8.74
N GLY A 61 4.40 -5.62 -9.24
CA GLY A 61 5.40 -4.91 -8.44
C GLY A 61 4.77 -4.13 -7.28
N ALA A 62 3.71 -3.37 -7.54
CA ALA A 62 3.01 -2.64 -6.48
C ALA A 62 2.43 -3.57 -5.40
N MET A 63 1.93 -4.75 -5.78
CA MET A 63 1.45 -5.74 -4.82
C MET A 63 2.56 -6.31 -3.95
N MET A 64 3.72 -6.61 -4.53
CA MET A 64 4.84 -7.20 -3.79
C MET A 64 5.54 -6.19 -2.88
N PHE A 65 5.65 -4.94 -3.33
CA PHE A 65 6.45 -3.93 -2.62
C PHE A 65 5.63 -3.03 -1.69
N ALA A 66 4.35 -2.80 -1.96
CA ALA A 66 3.53 -1.90 -1.14
C ALA A 66 2.91 -2.62 0.06
N HIS A 67 3.70 -2.89 1.08
CA HIS A 67 3.23 -3.45 2.35
C HIS A 67 3.62 -2.57 3.54
N LEU A 68 2.81 -2.59 4.57
CA LEU A 68 3.06 -1.96 5.86
C LEU A 68 3.10 -3.05 6.93
N LYS A 69 4.17 -3.09 7.69
CA LYS A 69 4.34 -4.04 8.78
C LYS A 69 4.25 -3.32 10.12
N ALA A 70 3.34 -3.76 10.97
CA ALA A 70 3.19 -3.29 12.33
C ALA A 70 3.59 -4.42 13.29
N GLU A 71 4.51 -4.14 14.20
CA GLU A 71 4.98 -5.07 15.22
C GLU A 71 4.88 -4.41 16.59
N VAL A 72 4.35 -5.12 17.57
CA VAL A 72 4.38 -4.72 18.97
C VAL A 72 5.37 -5.61 19.70
N LYS A 73 6.43 -5.01 20.19
CA LYS A 73 7.47 -5.67 21.00
C LYS A 73 7.58 -4.99 22.35
N GLY A 74 7.20 -5.72 23.42
CA GLY A 74 7.16 -5.16 24.75
C GLY A 74 6.27 -3.90 24.80
N LYS A 75 6.85 -2.75 25.12
CA LYS A 75 6.16 -1.45 25.17
C LYS A 75 6.36 -0.58 23.93
N LYS A 76 6.88 -1.14 22.85
CA LYS A 76 7.17 -0.39 21.61
C LYS A 76 6.31 -0.87 20.45
N LEU A 77 5.68 0.08 19.76
CA LEU A 77 5.05 -0.13 18.46
C LEU A 77 6.06 0.21 17.37
N ILE A 78 6.32 -0.75 16.50
CA ILE A 78 7.28 -0.62 15.41
C ILE A 78 6.52 -0.65 14.11
N LEU A 79 6.56 0.44 13.36
CA LEU A 79 5.95 0.56 12.02
C LEU A 79 7.05 0.56 10.96
N LYS A 80 6.97 -0.38 10.03
CA LYS A 80 7.90 -0.50 8.91
C LYS A 80 7.14 -0.36 7.59
N GLY A 81 7.55 0.58 6.75
CA GLY A 81 7.02 0.73 5.40
C GLY A 81 7.96 0.15 4.35
N PRO A 82 7.48 -0.13 3.13
CA PRO A 82 8.28 -0.82 2.11
C PRO A 82 9.27 0.09 1.38
N ILE A 83 8.87 1.32 1.11
CA ILE A 83 9.65 2.25 0.27
C ILE A 83 10.60 3.10 1.12
N THR A 84 10.24 3.35 2.35
CA THR A 84 11.10 4.03 3.29
C THR A 84 11.76 2.99 4.17
N HIS A 85 13.06 2.83 4.07
CA HIS A 85 13.85 2.04 5.03
C HIS A 85 13.73 2.58 6.47
N ARG A 86 12.83 3.54 6.67
CA ARG A 86 12.59 4.18 7.94
C ARG A 86 11.65 3.31 8.78
N LYS A 87 12.25 2.73 9.77
CA LYS A 87 11.57 2.12 10.90
C LYS A 87 11.13 3.25 11.83
N VAL A 88 9.84 3.31 12.13
CA VAL A 88 9.30 4.23 13.12
C VAL A 88 9.03 3.44 14.38
N GLU A 89 9.67 3.81 15.47
CA GLU A 89 9.46 3.24 16.80
C GLU A 89 8.69 4.25 17.65
N LEU A 90 7.59 3.79 18.25
CA LEU A 90 6.75 4.57 19.14
C LEU A 90 6.71 3.85 20.50
N ASP A 91 6.93 4.59 21.57
CA ASP A 91 6.64 4.08 22.91
C ASP A 91 5.13 4.08 23.13
N LEU A 92 4.56 2.94 23.51
CA LEU A 92 3.13 2.83 23.80
C LEU A 92 2.71 3.71 24.99
N ASN A 93 3.62 3.99 25.90
CA ASN A 93 3.35 4.90 27.04
C ASN A 93 3.28 6.38 26.61
N GLY A 94 3.86 6.74 25.46
CA GLY A 94 3.83 8.11 24.91
C GLY A 94 2.66 8.38 23.98
N ILE A 95 1.77 7.41 23.77
CA ILE A 95 0.59 7.58 22.93
C ILE A 95 -0.52 8.22 23.76
N GLU A 96 -0.90 9.44 23.38
CA GLU A 96 -1.97 10.18 24.05
C GLU A 96 -3.35 9.73 23.61
N SER A 97 -3.52 9.50 22.31
CA SER A 97 -4.81 9.09 21.77
C SER A 97 -4.67 8.16 20.57
N VAL A 98 -5.66 7.28 20.43
CA VAL A 98 -5.82 6.38 19.30
C VAL A 98 -7.21 6.58 18.73
N GLU A 99 -7.32 7.08 17.52
CA GLU A 99 -8.61 7.35 16.90
C GLU A 99 -8.69 6.68 15.52
N VAL A 100 -9.87 6.17 15.19
CA VAL A 100 -10.17 5.66 13.86
C VAL A 100 -10.83 6.77 13.07
N LYS A 101 -10.16 7.24 12.01
CA LYS A 101 -10.64 8.34 11.17
C LYS A 101 -10.74 7.93 9.71
N PRO A 102 -11.71 8.50 8.96
CA PRO A 102 -11.71 8.35 7.51
C PRO A 102 -10.50 9.07 6.92
N TYR A 103 -9.90 8.50 5.89
CA TYR A 103 -8.80 9.15 5.19
C TYR A 103 -9.11 9.36 3.71
N SER A 104 -8.54 10.41 3.14
CA SER A 104 -8.63 10.71 1.72
C SER A 104 -7.87 9.64 0.91
N ARG A 105 -8.50 9.16 -0.17
CA ARG A 105 -7.89 8.19 -1.10
C ARG A 105 -6.77 8.78 -1.96
N PHE A 106 -6.47 10.06 -1.79
CA PHE A 106 -5.40 10.71 -2.52
C PHE A 106 -4.04 10.08 -2.17
N ILE A 107 -3.20 9.83 -3.18
CA ILE A 107 -1.95 9.08 -3.03
C ILE A 107 -1.04 9.64 -1.94
N MET A 108 -0.92 10.97 -1.87
CA MET A 108 -0.07 11.64 -0.88
C MET A 108 -0.57 11.53 0.56
N ASN A 109 -1.86 11.23 0.76
CA ASN A 109 -2.44 11.02 2.09
C ASN A 109 -2.37 9.57 2.56
N ARG A 110 -1.78 8.68 1.77
CA ARG A 110 -1.62 7.28 2.19
C ARG A 110 -0.69 7.19 3.41
N PRO A 111 -0.97 6.24 4.30
CA PRO A 111 -0.19 6.06 5.53
C PRO A 111 1.32 5.95 5.29
N MET A 112 1.73 5.28 4.21
CA MET A 112 3.15 5.10 3.90
C MET A 112 3.92 6.40 3.71
N PHE A 113 3.26 7.49 3.26
CA PHE A 113 3.89 8.80 3.08
C PHE A 113 3.79 9.68 4.33
N ASN A 114 2.92 9.34 5.27
CA ASN A 114 2.65 10.13 6.47
C ASN A 114 3.22 9.53 7.76
N LEU A 115 3.90 8.38 7.69
CA LEU A 115 4.51 7.72 8.86
C LEU A 115 5.54 8.58 9.61
N HIS A 116 6.14 9.54 8.93
CA HIS A 116 7.19 10.40 9.49
C HIS A 116 6.68 11.72 10.09
N LYS A 117 5.37 11.99 10.04
CA LYS A 117 4.80 13.16 10.72
C LYS A 117 4.90 12.96 12.23
N LYS A 118 5.49 13.96 12.92
CA LYS A 118 5.81 13.84 14.35
C LYS A 118 4.58 13.75 15.25
N ASN A 119 3.55 14.55 15.00
CA ASN A 119 2.45 14.72 15.96
C ASN A 119 1.26 13.79 15.74
N ALA A 120 0.97 13.43 14.50
CA ALA A 120 -0.15 12.56 14.16
C ALA A 120 0.29 11.54 13.13
N ARG A 121 0.41 10.29 13.53
CA ARG A 121 0.83 9.19 12.66
C ARG A 121 -0.37 8.38 12.28
N ARG A 122 -0.57 8.26 10.98
CA ARG A 122 -1.67 7.49 10.40
C ARG A 122 -1.14 6.21 9.83
N PHE A 123 -1.72 5.11 10.21
CA PHE A 123 -1.47 3.84 9.55
C PHE A 123 -2.79 3.18 9.16
N TYR A 124 -2.69 2.30 8.20
CA TYR A 124 -3.83 1.76 7.52
C TYR A 124 -4.63 0.81 8.39
N THR A 125 -5.92 0.88 8.21
CA THR A 125 -6.86 -0.14 8.59
C THR A 125 -7.69 -0.59 7.38
N HIS A 126 -8.78 -1.24 7.59
CA HIS A 126 -9.61 -1.78 6.54
C HIS A 126 -10.49 -0.71 5.88
N GLY A 127 -10.59 -0.70 4.54
CA GLY A 127 -11.48 0.18 3.79
C GLY A 127 -10.97 1.62 3.63
N ALA A 128 -11.82 2.60 3.93
CA ALA A 128 -11.51 4.03 3.85
C ALA A 128 -11.15 4.66 5.21
N MET A 129 -10.90 3.83 6.22
CA MET A 129 -10.58 4.24 7.58
C MET A 129 -9.09 4.02 7.86
N CYS A 130 -8.50 4.88 8.67
CA CYS A 130 -7.15 4.72 9.18
C CYS A 130 -7.12 4.90 10.69
N ILE A 131 -6.12 4.31 11.33
CA ILE A 131 -5.81 4.59 12.72
C ILE A 131 -4.89 5.80 12.76
N GLU A 132 -5.27 6.81 13.53
CA GLU A 132 -4.44 7.95 13.84
C GLU A 132 -3.94 7.84 15.27
N LEU A 133 -2.62 7.84 15.44
CA LEU A 133 -1.96 7.88 16.72
C LEU A 133 -1.43 9.28 16.96
N THR A 134 -1.82 9.88 18.07
CA THR A 134 -1.24 11.14 18.54
C THR A 134 -0.23 10.83 19.62
N SER A 135 0.99 11.32 19.45
CA SER A 135 2.09 11.19 20.41
C SER A 135 2.44 12.55 20.99
N ALA A 136 2.88 12.58 22.23
CA ALA A 136 3.30 13.79 22.94
C ALA A 136 4.62 14.38 22.41
N ASP A 137 5.35 13.66 21.52
CA ASP A 137 6.66 14.08 20.94
C ASP A 137 6.53 14.62 19.50
#